data_7f58e3417487fb207daef9abd0ed9c6b
#
_entry.id   7f58e3417487fb207daef9abd0ed9c6b
#
_cell.length_a   1.000
_cell.length_b   1.000
_cell.length_c   1.000
_cell.angle_alpha   90.00
_cell.angle_beta   90.00
_cell.angle_gamma   90.00
#
_symmetry.space_group_name_H-M   'P 1'
#
loop_
_entity.id
_entity.type
_entity.pdbx_description
1 polymer ?
#
loop_
_entity_poly.entity_id
_entity_poly.type
_entity_poly.pdbx_seq_one_letter_code
_entity_poly.pdbx_strand_id
1 'polypeptide(L)'
;MACKRYLPPNRLAEFLKDIHPDSKKTIGFSVENRSIEMITIGTGPYTILMWSQMHGNESTTTKALFDFIPWFLDSDQELLQAKCTLYIIPQLNPDGSHRYTRQNASNVDLN
;
A
#
# COMPACT_ATOMS: atom_id res chain seq x y z
N MET A 1 -0.50 3.09 -20.83
CA MET A 1 0.74 3.65 -20.22
C MET A 1 1.75 2.53 -20.04
N ALA A 2 2.93 2.62 -20.64
CA ALA A 2 3.95 1.59 -20.48
C ALA A 2 4.31 1.45 -19.00
N CYS A 3 4.14 0.24 -18.49
CA CYS A 3 4.33 -0.11 -17.09
C CYS A 3 5.82 -0.09 -16.78
N LYS A 4 6.34 1.05 -16.33
CA LYS A 4 7.72 1.11 -15.85
C LYS A 4 7.90 0.11 -14.71
N ARG A 5 9.02 -0.61 -14.74
CA ARG A 5 9.33 -1.68 -13.77
C ARG A 5 9.44 -1.17 -12.33
N TYR A 6 9.86 0.07 -12.17
CA TYR A 6 10.02 0.76 -10.89
C TYR A 6 8.90 1.77 -10.65
N LEU A 7 8.37 1.76 -9.43
CA LEU A 7 7.37 2.71 -8.96
C LEU A 7 8.05 3.72 -8.02
N PRO A 8 8.22 4.97 -8.45
CA PRO A 8 8.79 5.99 -7.57
C PRO A 8 7.82 6.40 -6.46
N PRO A 9 8.31 6.87 -5.30
CA PRO A 9 7.48 7.19 -4.12
C PRO A 9 6.33 8.17 -4.39
N ASN A 10 6.53 9.14 -5.27
CA ASN A 10 5.49 10.13 -5.61
C ASN A 10 4.25 9.51 -6.28
N ARG A 11 4.40 8.38 -6.97
CA ARG A 11 3.26 7.69 -7.61
C ARG A 11 2.31 7.08 -6.57
N LEU A 12 2.85 6.60 -5.45
CA LEU A 12 2.01 6.15 -4.35
C LEU A 12 1.24 7.33 -3.74
N ALA A 13 1.89 8.47 -3.53
CA ALA A 13 1.23 9.67 -3.01
C ALA A 13 0.09 10.15 -3.93
N GLU A 14 0.28 10.10 -5.25
CA GLU A 14 -0.77 10.40 -6.23
C GLU A 14 -1.94 9.40 -6.12
N PHE A 15 -1.65 8.12 -6.09
CA PHE A 15 -2.67 7.07 -5.96
C PHE A 15 -3.49 7.21 -4.67
N LEU A 16 -2.84 7.52 -3.55
CA LEU A 16 -3.51 7.70 -2.26
C LEU A 16 -4.47 8.89 -2.23
N LYS A 17 -4.30 9.89 -3.10
CA LYS A 17 -5.25 11.01 -3.23
C LYS A 17 -6.59 10.57 -3.79
N ASP A 18 -6.61 9.53 -4.62
CA ASP A 18 -7.82 8.99 -5.24
C ASP A 18 -8.59 8.06 -4.29
N ILE A 19 -7.98 7.62 -3.18
CA ILE A 19 -8.64 6.81 -2.16
C ILE A 19 -9.51 7.70 -1.28
N HIS A 20 -10.77 7.27 -1.06
CA HIS A 20 -11.69 8.00 -0.20
C HIS A 20 -11.09 8.26 1.19
N PRO A 21 -11.20 9.47 1.75
CA PRO A 21 -10.57 9.80 3.04
C PRO A 21 -10.96 8.85 4.18
N ASP A 22 -12.21 8.40 4.22
CA ASP A 22 -12.69 7.46 5.27
C ASP A 22 -12.09 6.06 5.13
N SER A 23 -11.52 5.73 3.96
CA SER A 23 -10.91 4.42 3.68
C SER A 23 -9.41 4.40 3.91
N LYS A 24 -8.79 5.48 4.33
CA LYS A 24 -7.36 5.54 4.61
C LYS A 24 -7.05 6.25 5.91
N LYS A 25 -5.96 5.84 6.54
CA LYS A 25 -5.53 6.39 7.83
C LYS A 25 -4.01 6.23 7.96
N THR A 26 -3.35 7.26 8.48
CA THR A 26 -1.96 7.15 8.92
C THR A 26 -1.88 6.29 10.16
N ILE A 27 -1.15 5.19 10.12
CA ILE A 27 -0.99 4.24 11.22
C ILE A 27 0.33 4.39 11.99
N GLY A 28 1.25 5.16 11.45
CA GLY A 28 2.55 5.41 12.06
C GLY A 28 3.45 6.23 11.15
N PHE A 29 4.69 6.36 11.58
CA PHE A 29 5.73 7.12 10.87
C PHE A 29 7.04 6.33 10.83
N SER A 30 7.77 6.49 9.74
CA SER A 30 9.09 5.92 9.58
C SER A 30 10.14 6.64 10.44
N VAL A 31 11.36 6.11 10.45
CA VAL A 31 12.52 6.75 11.14
C VAL A 31 12.72 8.19 10.68
N GLU A 32 12.56 8.46 9.38
CA GLU A 32 12.67 9.80 8.79
C GLU A 32 11.34 10.57 8.77
N ASN A 33 10.38 10.16 9.60
CA ASN A 33 9.10 10.83 9.80
C ASN A 33 8.20 10.89 8.54
N ARG A 34 8.30 9.88 7.67
CA ARG A 34 7.35 9.68 6.57
C ARG A 34 6.15 8.89 7.06
N SER A 35 4.95 9.33 6.70
CA SER A 35 3.72 8.63 7.08
C SER A 35 3.65 7.22 6.48
N ILE A 36 3.15 6.28 7.27
CA ILE A 36 2.79 4.93 6.83
C ILE A 36 1.28 4.87 6.83
N GLU A 37 0.71 4.66 5.63
CA GLU A 37 -0.72 4.67 5.42
C GLU A 37 -1.31 3.26 5.39
N MET A 38 -2.52 3.11 5.92
CA MET A 38 -3.32 1.91 5.78
C MET A 38 -4.64 2.23 5.08
N ILE A 39 -4.99 1.42 4.11
CA ILE A 39 -6.27 1.46 3.40
C ILE A 39 -7.15 0.34 3.96
N THR A 40 -8.40 0.67 4.31
CA THR A 40 -9.40 -0.30 4.74
C THR A 40 -10.54 -0.31 3.75
N ILE A 41 -10.80 -1.46 3.12
CA ILE A 41 -11.86 -1.64 2.12
C ILE A 41 -12.59 -2.97 2.34
N GLY A 42 -13.85 -3.02 1.88
CA GLY A 42 -14.74 -4.14 2.18
C GLY A 42 -15.43 -4.01 3.54
N THR A 43 -16.44 -4.84 3.78
CA THR A 43 -17.29 -4.77 4.98
C THR A 43 -17.58 -6.14 5.59
N GLY A 44 -16.91 -7.18 5.08
CA GLY A 44 -17.20 -8.57 5.47
C GLY A 44 -16.47 -9.03 6.73
N PRO A 45 -16.88 -10.18 7.26
CA PRO A 45 -16.35 -10.73 8.51
C PRO A 45 -14.94 -11.33 8.37
N TYR A 46 -14.50 -11.69 7.15
CA TYR A 46 -13.18 -12.24 6.93
C TYR A 46 -12.17 -11.11 6.82
N THR A 47 -11.30 -10.99 7.81
CA THR A 47 -10.29 -9.94 7.90
C THR A 47 -8.98 -10.41 7.29
N ILE A 48 -8.44 -9.64 6.34
CA ILE A 48 -7.17 -9.93 5.68
C ILE A 48 -6.26 -8.72 5.82
N LEU A 49 -5.06 -8.93 6.39
CA LEU A 49 -4.00 -7.93 6.43
C LEU A 49 -3.04 -8.17 5.27
N MET A 50 -2.81 -7.14 4.49
CA MET A 50 -1.89 -7.15 3.35
C MET A 50 -0.89 -6.01 3.50
N TRP A 51 0.37 -6.27 3.19
CA TRP A 51 1.37 -5.20 3.09
C TRP A 51 2.27 -5.41 1.88
N SER A 52 2.87 -4.34 1.45
CA SER A 52 3.78 -4.31 0.33
C SER A 52 5.01 -3.48 0.68
N GLN A 53 6.05 -3.65 -0.10
CA GLN A 53 7.28 -2.86 -0.04
C GLN A 53 7.90 -2.77 1.37
N MET A 54 7.94 -3.90 2.06
CA MET A 54 8.73 -4.09 3.27
C MET A 54 10.22 -3.84 2.97
N HIS A 55 10.70 -4.31 1.81
CA HIS A 55 11.97 -3.91 1.25
C HIS A 55 11.75 -2.73 0.30
N GLY A 56 12.43 -1.62 0.56
CA GLY A 56 12.15 -0.36 -0.11
C GLY A 56 12.41 -0.37 -1.62
N ASN A 57 13.30 -1.22 -2.10
CA ASN A 57 13.64 -1.37 -3.52
C ASN A 57 12.72 -2.34 -4.29
N GLU A 58 11.70 -2.93 -3.63
CA GLU A 58 10.80 -3.91 -4.23
C GLU A 58 9.40 -3.34 -4.44
N SER A 59 9.22 -2.47 -5.44
CA SER A 59 7.97 -1.74 -5.67
C SER A 59 6.94 -2.49 -6.52
N THR A 60 7.23 -3.70 -7.01
CA THR A 60 6.36 -4.46 -7.92
C THR A 60 5.01 -4.80 -7.26
N THR A 61 5.03 -5.21 -6.00
CA THR A 61 3.81 -5.54 -5.25
C THR A 61 2.98 -4.30 -4.93
N THR A 62 3.61 -3.18 -4.61
CA THR A 62 2.92 -1.89 -4.44
C THR A 62 2.20 -1.47 -5.71
N LYS A 63 2.84 -1.68 -6.85
CA LYS A 63 2.25 -1.43 -8.15
C LYS A 63 1.05 -2.34 -8.46
N ALA A 64 1.14 -3.62 -8.08
CA ALA A 64 0.02 -4.56 -8.23
C ALA A 64 -1.20 -4.11 -7.42
N LEU A 65 -1.01 -3.45 -6.27
CA LEU A 65 -2.11 -2.89 -5.49
C LEU A 65 -2.85 -1.76 -6.21
N PHE A 66 -2.19 -1.03 -7.10
CA PHE A 66 -2.83 0.02 -7.91
C PHE A 66 -3.89 -0.54 -8.87
N ASP A 67 -3.71 -1.78 -9.31
CA ASP A 67 -4.70 -2.47 -10.13
C ASP A 67 -5.70 -3.24 -9.25
N PHE A 68 -5.23 -3.86 -8.18
CA PHE A 68 -6.04 -4.69 -7.29
C PHE A 68 -7.10 -3.87 -6.52
N ILE A 69 -6.75 -2.72 -5.96
CA ILE A 69 -7.67 -1.93 -5.14
C ILE A 69 -8.87 -1.42 -5.95
N PRO A 70 -8.69 -0.79 -7.13
CA PRO A 70 -9.83 -0.41 -7.97
C PRO A 70 -10.66 -1.62 -8.42
N TRP A 71 -10.02 -2.73 -8.77
CA TRP A 71 -10.73 -3.97 -9.12
C TRP A 71 -11.59 -4.48 -7.97
N PHE A 72 -11.06 -4.53 -6.74
CA PHE A 72 -11.80 -4.97 -5.57
C PHE A 72 -13.00 -4.06 -5.26
N LEU A 73 -12.88 -2.76 -5.52
CA LEU A 73 -13.93 -1.76 -5.28
C LEU A 73 -14.96 -1.68 -6.41
N ASP A 74 -14.75 -2.39 -7.52
CA ASP A 74 -15.71 -2.44 -8.63
C ASP A 74 -17.01 -3.11 -8.20
N SER A 75 -18.12 -2.68 -8.80
CA SER A 75 -19.47 -3.24 -8.52
C SER A 75 -19.58 -4.73 -8.82
N ASP A 76 -18.79 -5.25 -9.74
CA ASP A 76 -18.76 -6.68 -10.03
C ASP A 76 -18.20 -7.53 -8.88
N GLN A 77 -17.57 -6.90 -7.88
CA GLN A 77 -16.98 -7.55 -6.71
C GLN A 77 -17.81 -7.36 -5.42
N GLU A 78 -19.04 -6.94 -5.49
CA GLU A 78 -19.90 -6.71 -4.32
C GLU A 78 -19.97 -7.90 -3.37
N LEU A 79 -20.04 -9.12 -3.89
CA LEU A 79 -20.07 -10.33 -3.08
C LEU A 79 -18.77 -10.52 -2.29
N LEU A 80 -17.64 -10.24 -2.91
CA LEU A 80 -16.33 -10.33 -2.27
C LEU A 80 -16.14 -9.22 -1.22
N GLN A 81 -16.58 -8.00 -1.53
CA GLN A 81 -16.60 -6.87 -0.60
C GLN A 81 -17.46 -7.16 0.63
N ALA A 82 -18.58 -7.87 0.47
CA ALA A 82 -19.46 -8.26 1.57
C ALA A 82 -18.91 -9.41 2.42
N LYS A 83 -17.95 -10.19 1.90
CA LYS A 83 -17.30 -11.29 2.62
C LYS A 83 -16.03 -10.90 3.34
N CYS A 84 -15.29 -9.95 2.80
CA CYS A 84 -13.94 -9.61 3.27
C CYS A 84 -13.85 -8.14 3.71
N THR A 85 -13.04 -7.91 4.73
CA THR A 85 -12.48 -6.60 5.07
C THR A 85 -10.97 -6.66 4.90
N LEU A 86 -10.44 -5.83 4.01
CA LEU A 86 -9.02 -5.78 3.70
C LEU A 86 -8.38 -4.58 4.40
N TYR A 87 -7.30 -4.84 5.14
CA TYR A 87 -6.40 -3.84 5.70
C TYR A 87 -5.11 -3.88 4.89
N ILE A 88 -4.84 -2.83 4.14
CA ILE A 88 -3.75 -2.79 3.17
C ILE A 88 -2.76 -1.68 3.52
N ILE A 89 -1.50 -2.06 3.74
CA ILE A 89 -0.38 -1.12 3.91
C ILE A 89 0.42 -1.13 2.61
N PRO A 90 0.22 -0.15 1.70
CA PRO A 90 0.81 -0.22 0.36
C PRO A 90 2.31 0.01 0.35
N GLN A 91 2.87 0.64 1.37
CA GLN A 91 4.32 0.87 1.47
C GLN A 91 4.74 0.84 2.94
N LEU A 92 5.24 -0.32 3.38
CA LEU A 92 5.64 -0.52 4.77
C LEU A 92 6.97 0.18 5.11
N ASN A 93 7.86 0.33 4.13
CA ASN A 93 9.19 0.94 4.28
C ASN A 93 9.35 2.16 3.36
N PRO A 94 8.77 3.31 3.71
CA PRO A 94 8.84 4.50 2.86
C PRO A 94 10.26 5.09 2.77
N ASP A 95 11.08 5.00 3.80
CA ASP A 95 12.46 5.49 3.77
C ASP A 95 13.33 4.66 2.82
N GLY A 96 13.21 3.34 2.89
CA GLY A 96 13.89 2.44 1.96
C GLY A 96 13.42 2.66 0.51
N SER A 97 12.14 2.97 0.30
CA SER A 97 11.61 3.34 -1.01
C SER A 97 12.26 4.61 -1.56
N HIS A 98 12.38 5.65 -0.75
CA HIS A 98 13.03 6.91 -1.13
C HIS A 98 14.52 6.74 -1.46
N ARG A 99 15.21 5.88 -0.72
CA ARG A 99 16.63 5.60 -0.91
C ARG A 99 16.93 4.51 -1.93
N TYR A 100 15.88 3.81 -2.38
CA TYR A 100 15.98 2.62 -3.22
C TYR A 100 16.87 1.55 -2.57
N THR A 101 16.61 1.28 -1.29
CA THR A 101 17.36 0.30 -0.49
C THR A 101 16.42 -0.78 0.07
N ARG A 102 16.97 -1.95 0.35
CA ARG A 102 16.25 -3.04 1.00
C ARG A 102 15.86 -2.67 2.43
N GLN A 103 16.81 -2.16 3.20
CA GLN A 103 16.68 -1.83 4.62
C GLN A 103 15.89 -0.52 4.84
N ASN A 104 15.48 -0.29 6.08
CA ASN A 104 14.94 0.99 6.52
C ASN A 104 16.05 2.05 6.71
N ALA A 105 15.69 3.25 7.18
CA ALA A 105 16.64 4.35 7.41
C ALA A 105 17.67 4.05 8.52
N SER A 106 17.37 3.13 9.42
CA SER A 106 18.30 2.66 10.46
C SER A 106 19.13 1.44 10.01
N ASN A 107 19.14 1.13 8.72
CA ASN A 107 19.83 -0.02 8.13
C ASN A 107 19.37 -1.38 8.68
N VAL A 108 18.11 -1.47 9.08
CA VAL A 108 17.47 -2.69 9.56
C VAL A 108 16.66 -3.32 8.42
N ASP A 109 16.84 -4.62 8.23
CA ASP A 109 15.96 -5.43 7.38
C ASP A 109 14.66 -5.71 8.15
N LEU A 110 13.52 -5.34 7.58
CA LEU A 110 12.21 -5.49 8.23
C LEU A 110 11.62 -6.90 8.08
N ASN A 111 12.34 -7.82 7.48
CA ASN A 111 11.90 -9.19 7.26
C ASN A 111 11.96 -10.02 8.56
#